data_b953b032f0f60c4dce2923243571729d
#
_entry.id   b953b032f0f60c4dce2923243571729d
#
_cell.length_a   1.000
_cell.length_b   1.000
_cell.length_c   1.000
_cell.angle_alpha   90.00
_cell.angle_beta   90.00
_cell.angle_gamma   90.00
#
_symmetry.space_group_name_H-M   'P 1'
#
loop_
_entity.id
_entity.type
_entity.pdbx_description
1 polymer ?
#
loop_
_entity_poly.entity_id
_entity_poly.type
_entity_poly.pdbx_seq_one_letter_code
_entity_poly.pdbx_strand_id
1 'polypeptide(L)'
;MHLMSFDRMSGVNPAKNFNTISAVLDIGSDKIVCLIAKNTNIENHKGKFELLGLGHQRSSGFDHGSIVDPSTLELSIRKAIEDAEKMSSLTIDKITVNITSDKVESNLFEVSIPINDTQVTKKELDKALSIVTEQNFTSDKLIFETIPLGFSIDGVDLIEDPIGMYGEKLNINLNNLTCTKGIIQNIQNIVESAHVRVERIIFSPIASAVATLSSDEANLGSILVDMGAGTTSYSVFSDNIFRYAGVVPYGGNNITIDIARSLSISLRDAEKLKILYGGVLTNSYDNGEVVKIRQLGFQEDTGSEKQIQKSTIADISRTRALDTLERVRVAIENISPSLLYQKRVILTGGGSQLIGIDDLASEIFQSPVRRAIPKAISQDFDVSDPIFSNACGMLTYSQNETFVNKKITTKGLSYFQGNNFFSSLMRWFKDNF
;
A
#
# COMPACT_ATOMS: atom_id res chain seq x y z
N MET A 1 -15.77 -29.87 -62.13
CA MET A 1 -16.42 -28.75 -61.45
C MET A 1 -16.59 -29.16 -59.98
N HIS A 2 -15.56 -28.95 -59.17
CA HIS A 2 -15.54 -29.31 -57.75
C HIS A 2 -15.16 -28.07 -56.95
N LEU A 3 -16.10 -27.57 -56.21
CA LEU A 3 -15.91 -26.48 -55.24
C LEU A 3 -15.27 -27.06 -53.99
N MET A 4 -14.03 -26.69 -53.71
CA MET A 4 -13.39 -26.93 -52.43
C MET A 4 -13.81 -25.79 -51.44
N SER A 5 -14.50 -26.17 -50.41
CA SER A 5 -14.82 -25.34 -49.24
C SER A 5 -13.56 -25.19 -48.38
N PHE A 6 -13.10 -23.96 -48.19
CA PHE A 6 -12.11 -23.60 -47.17
C PHE A 6 -12.79 -23.52 -45.80
N ASP A 7 -12.62 -24.54 -45.01
CA ASP A 7 -12.93 -24.52 -43.58
C ASP A 7 -11.85 -23.69 -42.89
N ARG A 8 -12.25 -22.50 -42.43
CA ARG A 8 -11.45 -21.69 -41.49
C ARG A 8 -11.51 -22.38 -40.13
N MET A 9 -10.43 -23.03 -39.74
CA MET A 9 -10.18 -23.40 -38.37
C MET A 9 -10.00 -22.08 -37.53
N SER A 10 -11.07 -21.64 -36.91
CA SER A 10 -11.03 -20.66 -35.81
C SER A 10 -10.35 -21.34 -34.65
N GLY A 11 -9.07 -21.03 -34.42
CA GLY A 11 -8.39 -21.35 -33.19
C GLY A 11 -9.03 -20.56 -32.05
N VAL A 12 -10.05 -21.13 -31.43
CA VAL A 12 -10.56 -20.64 -30.14
C VAL A 12 -9.48 -20.94 -29.13
N ASN A 13 -8.72 -19.92 -28.72
CA ASN A 13 -7.93 -20.00 -27.51
C ASN A 13 -8.88 -20.36 -26.36
N PRO A 14 -8.64 -21.45 -25.61
CA PRO A 14 -9.48 -21.76 -24.46
C PRO A 14 -9.37 -20.60 -23.49
N ALA A 15 -10.49 -19.95 -23.20
CA ALA A 15 -10.63 -18.96 -22.16
C ALA A 15 -9.98 -19.53 -20.88
N LYS A 16 -8.90 -18.92 -20.41
CA LYS A 16 -8.29 -19.27 -19.13
C LYS A 16 -9.37 -19.06 -18.08
N ASN A 17 -9.86 -20.16 -17.52
CA ASN A 17 -10.77 -20.12 -16.37
C ASN A 17 -10.01 -19.52 -15.17
N PHE A 18 -10.20 -18.22 -14.92
CA PHE A 18 -9.56 -17.48 -13.84
C PHE A 18 -10.35 -17.59 -12.51
N ASN A 19 -10.63 -18.80 -12.05
CA ASN A 19 -11.02 -19.05 -10.68
C ASN A 19 -9.76 -19.19 -9.80
N THR A 20 -8.93 -18.14 -9.75
CA THR A 20 -7.73 -18.17 -8.91
C THR A 20 -8.05 -17.64 -7.53
N ILE A 21 -7.65 -18.38 -6.50
CA ILE A 21 -7.70 -17.94 -5.11
C ILE A 21 -6.46 -17.08 -4.86
N SER A 22 -6.69 -15.90 -4.28
CA SER A 22 -5.64 -14.99 -3.83
C SER A 22 -5.75 -14.80 -2.31
N ALA A 23 -4.62 -14.84 -1.63
CA ALA A 23 -4.55 -14.56 -0.21
C ALA A 23 -3.56 -13.42 0.04
N VAL A 24 -3.94 -12.48 0.91
CA VAL A 24 -3.10 -11.35 1.31
C VAL A 24 -3.05 -11.24 2.83
N LEU A 25 -1.92 -10.78 3.35
CA LEU A 25 -1.67 -10.57 4.77
C LEU A 25 -1.16 -9.14 4.98
N ASP A 26 -1.99 -8.31 5.57
CA ASP A 26 -1.64 -6.95 5.99
C ASP A 26 -1.13 -6.97 7.43
N ILE A 27 0.16 -6.75 7.61
CA ILE A 27 0.83 -6.68 8.92
C ILE A 27 0.96 -5.22 9.32
N GLY A 28 0.14 -4.79 10.27
CA GLY A 28 0.15 -3.44 10.83
C GLY A 28 0.51 -3.43 12.31
N SER A 29 0.75 -2.24 12.89
CA SER A 29 1.15 -2.07 14.30
C SER A 29 -0.02 -2.23 15.29
N ASP A 30 -1.28 -2.13 14.86
CA ASP A 30 -2.44 -2.35 15.71
C ASP A 30 -3.18 -3.64 15.38
N LYS A 31 -3.21 -4.00 14.10
CA LYS A 31 -3.94 -5.16 13.60
C LYS A 31 -3.17 -5.91 12.54
N ILE A 32 -3.50 -7.19 12.42
CA ILE A 32 -3.10 -8.08 11.32
C ILE A 32 -4.37 -8.54 10.62
N VAL A 33 -4.43 -8.36 9.31
CA VAL A 33 -5.59 -8.74 8.49
C VAL A 33 -5.16 -9.75 7.43
N CYS A 34 -5.85 -10.90 7.37
CA CYS A 34 -5.72 -11.87 6.30
C CYS A 34 -7.01 -11.89 5.50
N LEU A 35 -6.92 -11.69 4.18
CA LEU A 35 -8.04 -11.81 3.26
C LEU A 35 -7.78 -12.97 2.30
N ILE A 36 -8.79 -13.84 2.12
CA ILE A 36 -8.81 -14.88 1.11
C ILE A 36 -9.96 -14.56 0.15
N ALA A 37 -9.64 -14.39 -1.13
CA ALA A 37 -10.62 -13.99 -2.13
C ALA A 37 -10.47 -14.81 -3.40
N LYS A 38 -11.59 -15.01 -4.08
CA LYS A 38 -11.67 -15.61 -5.40
C LYS A 38 -11.79 -14.51 -6.45
N ASN A 39 -10.97 -14.60 -7.46
CA ASN A 39 -11.08 -13.72 -8.62
C ASN A 39 -12.29 -14.12 -9.46
N THR A 40 -13.27 -13.25 -9.56
CA THR A 40 -14.45 -13.44 -10.42
C THR A 40 -14.26 -12.60 -11.69
N ASN A 41 -13.58 -13.16 -12.68
CA ASN A 41 -13.48 -12.53 -14.00
C ASN A 41 -14.80 -12.72 -14.75
N ILE A 42 -15.77 -11.83 -14.53
CA ILE A 42 -16.94 -11.72 -15.39
C ILE A 42 -16.54 -10.78 -16.54
N GLU A 43 -16.66 -11.25 -17.77
CA GLU A 43 -16.44 -10.52 -19.02
C GLU A 43 -17.17 -9.17 -19.02
N ASN A 44 -16.65 -8.10 -18.60
CA ASN A 44 -17.13 -6.72 -18.51
C ASN A 44 -17.05 -6.06 -17.12
N HIS A 45 -16.64 -6.75 -16.06
CA HIS A 45 -16.45 -6.12 -14.74
C HIS A 45 -15.04 -6.40 -14.23
N LYS A 46 -14.11 -5.47 -14.53
CA LYS A 46 -12.73 -5.51 -14.06
C LYS A 46 -12.68 -5.52 -12.52
N GLY A 47 -11.93 -6.45 -11.96
CA GLY A 47 -11.48 -6.38 -10.58
C GLY A 47 -12.53 -6.66 -9.49
N LYS A 48 -13.57 -7.44 -9.76
CA LYS A 48 -14.44 -7.88 -8.68
C LYS A 48 -13.89 -9.16 -8.06
N PHE A 49 -13.71 -9.10 -6.75
CA PHE A 49 -13.40 -10.25 -5.91
C PHE A 49 -14.64 -10.73 -5.19
N GLU A 50 -14.75 -12.02 -5.04
CA GLU A 50 -15.60 -12.64 -4.05
C GLU A 50 -14.72 -12.91 -2.83
N LEU A 51 -14.93 -12.17 -1.74
CA LEU A 51 -14.20 -12.39 -0.50
C LEU A 51 -14.75 -13.65 0.15
N LEU A 52 -13.90 -14.64 0.38
CA LEU A 52 -14.26 -15.95 0.93
C LEU A 52 -13.92 -16.05 2.42
N GLY A 53 -12.87 -15.37 2.87
CA GLY A 53 -12.42 -15.42 4.25
C GLY A 53 -11.74 -14.14 4.71
N LEU A 54 -12.01 -13.79 5.95
CA LEU A 54 -11.44 -12.65 6.66
C LEU A 54 -10.92 -13.13 8.02
N GLY A 55 -9.63 -12.95 8.25
CA GLY A 55 -9.00 -13.04 9.57
C GLY A 55 -8.56 -11.68 10.05
N HIS A 56 -8.98 -11.29 11.24
CA HIS A 56 -8.63 -9.99 11.82
C HIS A 56 -8.19 -10.18 13.27
N GLN A 57 -6.91 -9.96 13.53
CA GLN A 57 -6.31 -10.12 14.86
C GLN A 57 -5.65 -8.83 15.31
N ARG A 58 -5.61 -8.61 16.63
CA ARG A 58 -4.80 -7.55 17.19
C ARG A 58 -3.32 -7.88 16.96
N SER A 59 -2.58 -6.89 16.48
CA SER A 59 -1.14 -7.02 16.27
C SER A 59 -0.38 -7.05 17.60
N SER A 60 0.58 -7.96 17.69
CA SER A 60 1.54 -8.03 18.79
C SER A 60 2.92 -8.34 18.20
N GLY A 61 3.96 -7.72 18.73
CA GLY A 61 5.33 -7.95 18.25
C GLY A 61 5.72 -7.18 16.99
N PHE A 62 4.85 -6.28 16.48
CA PHE A 62 5.15 -5.39 15.37
C PHE A 62 4.78 -3.95 15.72
N ASP A 63 5.72 -3.03 15.61
CA ASP A 63 5.49 -1.62 15.92
C ASP A 63 6.33 -0.70 15.03
N HIS A 64 5.76 0.45 14.67
CA HIS A 64 6.39 1.49 13.83
C HIS A 64 7.07 0.93 12.56
N GLY A 65 6.43 -0.07 11.91
CA GLY A 65 6.96 -0.69 10.69
C GLY A 65 8.12 -1.68 10.93
N SER A 66 8.35 -2.10 12.17
CA SER A 66 9.45 -2.98 12.56
C SER A 66 8.97 -4.14 13.42
N ILE A 67 9.64 -5.28 13.28
CA ILE A 67 9.42 -6.45 14.14
C ILE A 67 10.15 -6.21 15.45
N VAL A 68 9.40 -6.18 16.57
CA VAL A 68 9.93 -5.96 17.93
C VAL A 68 9.93 -7.24 18.77
N ASP A 69 9.02 -8.17 18.48
CA ASP A 69 8.98 -9.51 19.08
C ASP A 69 8.50 -10.53 18.02
N PRO A 70 9.43 -11.31 17.45
CA PRO A 70 9.11 -12.31 16.43
C PRO A 70 8.11 -13.36 16.88
N SER A 71 8.20 -13.83 18.12
CA SER A 71 7.39 -14.93 18.63
C SER A 71 5.92 -14.53 18.79
N THR A 72 5.66 -13.34 19.34
CA THR A 72 4.30 -12.84 19.50
C THR A 72 3.69 -12.41 18.15
N LEU A 73 4.51 -11.93 17.23
CA LEU A 73 4.08 -11.59 15.88
C LEU A 73 3.67 -12.84 15.10
N GLU A 74 4.46 -13.91 15.14
CA GLU A 74 4.13 -15.20 14.50
C GLU A 74 2.77 -15.72 14.97
N LEU A 75 2.52 -15.71 16.29
CA LEU A 75 1.24 -16.15 16.84
C LEU A 75 0.07 -15.33 16.33
N SER A 76 0.22 -14.02 16.22
CA SER A 76 -0.81 -13.12 15.71
C SER A 76 -1.08 -13.35 14.22
N ILE A 77 -0.03 -13.57 13.44
CA ILE A 77 -0.12 -13.91 12.00
C ILE A 77 -0.83 -15.24 11.81
N ARG A 78 -0.39 -16.29 12.53
CA ARG A 78 -0.98 -17.62 12.46
C ARG A 78 -2.48 -17.60 12.75
N LYS A 79 -2.90 -16.91 13.81
CA LYS A 79 -4.33 -16.76 14.14
C LYS A 79 -5.12 -16.06 13.04
N ALA A 80 -4.57 -14.98 12.47
CA ALA A 80 -5.25 -14.26 11.39
C ALA A 80 -5.42 -15.16 10.15
N ILE A 81 -4.41 -15.95 9.81
CA ILE A 81 -4.48 -16.92 8.69
C ILE A 81 -5.51 -18.02 9.00
N GLU A 82 -5.45 -18.63 10.18
CA GLU A 82 -6.37 -19.69 10.60
C GLU A 82 -7.83 -19.23 10.60
N ASP A 83 -8.12 -17.99 11.03
CA ASP A 83 -9.48 -17.45 11.02
C ASP A 83 -9.99 -17.25 9.59
N ALA A 84 -9.14 -16.73 8.68
CA ALA A 84 -9.50 -16.58 7.27
C ALA A 84 -9.72 -17.94 6.57
N GLU A 85 -8.87 -18.94 6.87
CA GLU A 85 -9.01 -20.30 6.33
C GLU A 85 -10.29 -21.00 6.83
N LYS A 86 -10.58 -20.87 8.13
CA LYS A 86 -11.84 -21.42 8.70
C LYS A 86 -13.07 -20.82 8.06
N MET A 87 -13.09 -19.49 7.85
CA MET A 87 -14.21 -18.80 7.24
C MET A 87 -14.39 -19.18 5.77
N SER A 88 -13.29 -19.26 5.02
CA SER A 88 -13.31 -19.65 3.60
C SER A 88 -13.49 -21.15 3.35
N SER A 89 -13.27 -22.00 4.37
CA SER A 89 -13.14 -23.46 4.24
C SER A 89 -12.02 -23.87 3.25
N LEU A 90 -11.00 -23.05 3.09
CA LEU A 90 -9.86 -23.28 2.22
C LEU A 90 -8.58 -23.26 3.04
N THR A 91 -7.60 -24.05 2.61
CA THR A 91 -6.20 -23.95 3.11
C THR A 91 -5.36 -23.28 2.05
N ILE A 92 -4.55 -22.29 2.44
CA ILE A 92 -3.67 -21.56 1.54
C ILE A 92 -2.22 -22.05 1.67
N ASP A 93 -1.53 -22.19 0.56
CA ASP A 93 -0.12 -22.57 0.48
C ASP A 93 0.82 -21.37 0.22
N LYS A 94 0.26 -20.24 -0.20
CA LYS A 94 0.99 -19.02 -0.55
C LYS A 94 0.19 -17.76 -0.23
N ILE A 95 0.89 -16.68 0.10
CA ILE A 95 0.29 -15.43 0.52
C ILE A 95 1.12 -14.23 0.04
N THR A 96 0.44 -13.16 -0.32
CA THR A 96 1.08 -11.85 -0.57
C THR A 96 1.10 -11.04 0.73
N VAL A 97 2.23 -10.42 1.05
CA VAL A 97 2.45 -9.69 2.32
C VAL A 97 2.81 -8.24 2.03
N ASN A 98 2.39 -7.33 2.89
CA ASN A 98 2.81 -5.93 2.80
C ASN A 98 4.17 -5.69 3.46
N ILE A 99 4.80 -4.60 3.07
CA ILE A 99 5.88 -3.96 3.81
C ILE A 99 5.54 -2.48 4.04
N THR A 100 5.64 -2.04 5.31
CA THR A 100 5.42 -0.65 5.71
C THR A 100 6.59 -0.23 6.59
N SER A 101 7.65 0.26 5.98
CA SER A 101 8.87 0.64 6.69
C SER A 101 9.46 1.92 6.12
N ASP A 102 9.96 2.78 6.99
CA ASP A 102 10.73 3.99 6.66
C ASP A 102 12.11 3.68 6.03
N LYS A 103 12.50 2.41 6.01
CA LYS A 103 13.73 1.91 5.37
C LYS A 103 13.50 1.49 3.92
N VAL A 104 12.27 1.57 3.42
CA VAL A 104 12.01 1.40 1.99
C VAL A 104 12.37 2.69 1.26
N GLU A 105 13.19 2.55 0.23
CA GLU A 105 13.60 3.65 -0.64
C GLU A 105 12.99 3.47 -2.02
N SER A 106 12.50 4.57 -2.57
CA SER A 106 11.93 4.69 -3.90
C SER A 106 12.96 5.39 -4.79
N ASN A 107 13.58 4.64 -5.71
CA ASN A 107 14.70 5.10 -6.51
C ASN A 107 14.31 5.16 -7.98
N LEU A 108 14.33 6.38 -8.54
CA LEU A 108 14.12 6.59 -9.98
C LEU A 108 15.35 6.11 -10.76
N PHE A 109 15.09 5.39 -11.82
CA PHE A 109 16.10 4.80 -12.65
C PHE A 109 15.71 4.92 -14.13
N GLU A 110 16.63 5.42 -14.96
CA GLU A 110 16.44 5.54 -16.40
C GLU A 110 17.42 4.63 -17.13
N VAL A 111 16.91 3.83 -18.04
CA VAL A 111 17.71 3.02 -18.97
C VAL A 111 17.57 3.58 -20.36
N SER A 112 18.69 3.91 -20.97
CA SER A 112 18.77 4.38 -22.36
C SER A 112 19.32 3.32 -23.28
N ILE A 113 18.62 3.05 -24.38
CA ILE A 113 19.00 2.03 -25.38
C ILE A 113 18.95 2.63 -26.77
N PRO A 114 20.00 2.46 -27.60
CA PRO A 114 19.93 2.80 -29.01
C PRO A 114 18.96 1.87 -29.75
N ILE A 115 18.17 2.45 -30.64
CA ILE A 115 17.25 1.74 -31.52
C ILE A 115 18.04 1.40 -32.79
N ASN A 116 18.37 0.11 -33.00
CA ASN A 116 19.27 -0.29 -34.07
C ASN A 116 18.56 -0.45 -35.44
N ASP A 117 17.28 -0.78 -35.44
CA ASP A 117 16.50 -1.13 -36.64
C ASP A 117 15.51 -0.01 -37.07
N THR A 118 15.77 1.24 -36.69
CA THR A 118 14.89 2.40 -36.92
C THR A 118 13.52 2.35 -36.22
N GLN A 119 13.07 1.19 -35.81
CA GLN A 119 11.84 0.97 -35.03
C GLN A 119 12.15 0.23 -33.73
N VAL A 120 11.44 0.61 -32.67
CA VAL A 120 11.50 -0.12 -31.40
C VAL A 120 10.89 -1.50 -31.56
N THR A 121 11.64 -2.51 -31.21
CA THR A 121 11.21 -3.90 -31.19
C THR A 121 11.26 -4.46 -29.75
N LYS A 122 10.75 -5.67 -29.59
CA LYS A 122 10.85 -6.39 -28.31
C LYS A 122 12.29 -6.60 -27.84
N LYS A 123 13.26 -6.65 -28.75
CA LYS A 123 14.69 -6.83 -28.41
C LYS A 123 15.25 -5.66 -27.62
N GLU A 124 14.90 -4.43 -27.99
CA GLU A 124 15.33 -3.23 -27.27
C GLU A 124 14.75 -3.24 -25.85
N LEU A 125 13.50 -3.64 -25.70
CA LEU A 125 12.85 -3.76 -24.42
C LEU A 125 13.49 -4.84 -23.51
N ASP A 126 13.73 -6.03 -24.07
CA ASP A 126 14.39 -7.13 -23.35
C ASP A 126 15.82 -6.74 -22.93
N LYS A 127 16.54 -6.01 -23.79
CA LYS A 127 17.88 -5.49 -23.47
C LYS A 127 17.85 -4.48 -22.32
N ALA A 128 16.86 -3.58 -22.30
CA ALA A 128 16.70 -2.62 -21.23
C ALA A 128 16.46 -3.30 -19.87
N LEU A 129 15.61 -4.32 -19.89
CA LEU A 129 15.32 -5.09 -18.67
C LEU A 129 16.54 -5.86 -18.16
N SER A 130 17.37 -6.42 -19.04
CA SER A 130 18.61 -7.07 -18.60
C SER A 130 19.54 -6.09 -17.88
N ILE A 131 19.65 -4.86 -18.38
CA ILE A 131 20.47 -3.80 -17.73
C ILE A 131 19.96 -3.50 -16.32
N VAL A 132 18.63 -3.41 -16.14
CA VAL A 132 18.03 -3.16 -14.81
C VAL A 132 18.35 -4.27 -13.82
N THR A 133 18.30 -5.51 -14.29
CA THR A 133 18.54 -6.70 -13.45
C THR A 133 20.01 -6.93 -13.13
N GLU A 134 20.92 -6.47 -13.98
CA GLU A 134 22.38 -6.60 -13.77
C GLU A 134 22.96 -5.53 -12.84
N GLN A 135 22.21 -4.46 -12.57
CA GLN A 135 22.70 -3.43 -11.63
C GLN A 135 22.73 -3.99 -10.21
N ASN A 136 23.96 -4.20 -9.74
CA ASN A 136 24.25 -4.57 -8.37
C ASN A 136 23.99 -3.35 -7.46
N PHE A 137 22.86 -3.34 -6.76
CA PHE A 137 22.70 -2.48 -5.59
C PHE A 137 23.70 -2.88 -4.51
N THR A 138 23.97 -1.97 -3.57
CA THR A 138 24.87 -2.23 -2.44
C THR A 138 24.55 -3.60 -1.82
N SER A 139 25.53 -4.32 -1.36
CA SER A 139 25.43 -5.72 -0.91
C SER A 139 24.39 -5.98 0.19
N ASP A 140 23.90 -4.92 0.85
CA ASP A 140 22.96 -4.96 1.98
C ASP A 140 21.50 -4.64 1.60
N LYS A 141 21.22 -4.13 0.37
CA LYS A 141 19.89 -3.79 -0.11
C LYS A 141 19.41 -4.77 -1.18
N LEU A 142 18.10 -5.04 -1.16
CA LEU A 142 17.40 -5.81 -2.19
C LEU A 142 16.37 -4.92 -2.88
N ILE A 143 16.28 -5.07 -4.21
CA ILE A 143 15.10 -4.61 -4.96
C ILE A 143 14.02 -5.67 -4.73
N PHE A 144 12.91 -5.29 -4.11
CA PHE A 144 11.78 -6.21 -3.94
C PHE A 144 10.66 -5.92 -4.95
N GLU A 145 10.66 -4.72 -5.56
CA GLU A 145 9.72 -4.35 -6.63
C GLU A 145 10.33 -3.33 -7.59
N THR A 146 9.99 -3.45 -8.89
CA THR A 146 10.33 -2.47 -9.93
C THR A 146 9.04 -2.03 -10.60
N ILE A 147 8.77 -0.74 -10.59
CA ILE A 147 7.57 -0.14 -11.15
C ILE A 147 7.96 0.66 -12.38
N PRO A 148 7.47 0.31 -13.56
CA PRO A 148 7.71 1.10 -14.75
C PRO A 148 6.89 2.41 -14.72
N LEU A 149 7.52 3.48 -15.13
CA LEU A 149 6.93 4.82 -15.13
C LEU A 149 6.58 5.32 -16.54
N GLY A 150 7.02 4.62 -17.57
CA GLY A 150 6.77 4.95 -18.97
C GLY A 150 8.02 4.93 -19.82
N PHE A 151 7.83 5.24 -21.09
CA PHE A 151 8.88 5.28 -22.10
C PHE A 151 9.01 6.69 -22.66
N SER A 152 10.22 7.00 -23.14
CA SER A 152 10.43 8.15 -24.02
C SER A 152 11.27 7.77 -25.23
N ILE A 153 11.03 8.40 -26.37
CA ILE A 153 11.79 8.23 -27.61
C ILE A 153 12.23 9.60 -28.06
N ASP A 154 13.55 9.80 -28.19
CA ASP A 154 14.17 11.05 -28.66
C ASP A 154 13.67 12.31 -27.92
N GLY A 155 13.36 12.16 -26.61
CA GLY A 155 12.87 13.24 -25.74
C GLY A 155 11.35 13.47 -25.77
N VAL A 156 10.60 12.64 -26.46
CA VAL A 156 9.12 12.60 -26.36
C VAL A 156 8.76 11.65 -25.22
N ASP A 157 8.26 12.21 -24.13
CA ASP A 157 7.92 11.50 -22.90
C ASP A 157 6.48 10.93 -22.92
N LEU A 158 6.17 10.15 -21.88
CA LEU A 158 4.84 9.59 -21.61
C LEU A 158 4.33 8.65 -22.71
N ILE A 159 5.24 7.99 -23.42
CA ILE A 159 4.88 6.98 -24.39
C ILE A 159 4.40 5.74 -23.64
N GLU A 160 3.19 5.30 -23.95
CA GLU A 160 2.60 4.12 -23.34
C GLU A 160 3.14 2.80 -23.95
N ASP A 161 3.12 2.67 -25.27
CA ASP A 161 3.64 1.52 -26.02
C ASP A 161 4.63 2.00 -27.09
N PRO A 162 5.93 1.76 -26.89
CA PRO A 162 6.95 2.18 -27.83
C PRO A 162 7.11 1.23 -29.02
N ILE A 163 6.51 0.03 -29.01
CA ILE A 163 6.74 -0.99 -30.06
C ILE A 163 6.25 -0.49 -31.42
N GLY A 164 7.12 -0.56 -32.41
CA GLY A 164 6.84 -0.10 -33.78
C GLY A 164 7.05 1.40 -34.00
N MET A 165 7.35 2.18 -32.94
CA MET A 165 7.68 3.59 -33.10
C MET A 165 9.10 3.77 -33.65
N TYR A 166 9.29 4.81 -34.48
CA TYR A 166 10.58 5.20 -35.03
C TYR A 166 11.32 6.11 -34.08
N GLY A 167 12.63 5.99 -34.03
CA GLY A 167 13.52 6.85 -33.27
C GLY A 167 14.95 6.35 -33.23
N GLU A 168 15.82 7.12 -32.60
CA GLU A 168 17.24 6.78 -32.44
C GLU A 168 17.51 6.22 -31.04
N LYS A 169 16.79 6.71 -30.03
CA LYS A 169 17.03 6.40 -28.62
C LYS A 169 15.73 6.13 -27.86
N LEU A 170 15.62 4.94 -27.28
CA LEU A 170 14.56 4.57 -26.34
C LEU A 170 15.05 4.74 -24.91
N ASN A 171 14.32 5.52 -24.12
CA ASN A 171 14.52 5.56 -22.68
C ASN A 171 13.35 4.86 -21.98
N ILE A 172 13.68 4.11 -20.92
CA ILE A 172 12.72 3.45 -20.05
C ILE A 172 12.90 4.02 -18.65
N ASN A 173 11.87 4.63 -18.12
CA ASN A 173 11.83 5.16 -16.78
C ASN A 173 11.23 4.14 -15.81
N LEU A 174 11.92 3.86 -14.73
CA LEU A 174 11.57 2.85 -13.74
C LEU A 174 11.69 3.46 -12.33
N ASN A 175 10.91 2.92 -11.41
CA ASN A 175 11.09 3.16 -9.99
C ASN A 175 11.40 1.83 -9.30
N ASN A 176 12.60 1.72 -8.73
CA ASN A 176 13.03 0.54 -7.99
C ASN A 176 12.77 0.76 -6.51
N LEU A 177 11.92 -0.07 -5.92
CA LEU A 177 11.70 -0.11 -4.49
C LEU A 177 12.74 -1.04 -3.85
N THR A 178 13.56 -0.47 -3.01
CA THR A 178 14.63 -1.18 -2.32
C THR A 178 14.44 -1.15 -0.81
N CYS A 179 14.89 -2.19 -0.14
CA CYS A 179 14.89 -2.26 1.32
C CYS A 179 16.10 -3.05 1.80
N THR A 180 16.48 -2.87 3.05
CA THR A 180 17.53 -3.66 3.70
C THR A 180 17.16 -5.15 3.67
N LYS A 181 18.09 -5.97 3.20
CA LYS A 181 17.91 -7.44 3.03
C LYS A 181 17.37 -8.12 4.29
N GLY A 182 17.90 -7.75 5.47
CA GLY A 182 17.47 -8.33 6.74
C GLY A 182 15.99 -8.07 7.05
N ILE A 183 15.43 -6.92 6.70
CA ILE A 183 14.02 -6.60 6.92
C ILE A 183 13.14 -7.53 6.08
N ILE A 184 13.45 -7.66 4.80
CA ILE A 184 12.72 -8.54 3.86
C ILE A 184 12.78 -10.00 4.35
N GLN A 185 13.98 -10.49 4.71
CA GLN A 185 14.17 -11.86 5.20
C GLN A 185 13.43 -12.13 6.50
N ASN A 186 13.42 -11.17 7.43
CA ASN A 186 12.71 -11.32 8.70
C ASN A 186 11.19 -11.42 8.49
N ILE A 187 10.60 -10.60 7.62
CA ILE A 187 9.18 -10.68 7.27
C ILE A 187 8.87 -12.05 6.64
N GLN A 188 9.68 -12.48 5.67
CA GLN A 188 9.50 -13.77 5.01
C GLN A 188 9.57 -14.93 6.02
N ASN A 189 10.61 -14.97 6.84
CA ASN A 189 10.81 -16.04 7.82
C ASN A 189 9.65 -16.15 8.82
N ILE A 190 9.13 -15.02 9.32
CA ILE A 190 8.03 -15.03 10.28
C ILE A 190 6.72 -15.52 9.63
N VAL A 191 6.43 -15.08 8.43
CA VAL A 191 5.23 -15.54 7.72
C VAL A 191 5.35 -17.03 7.35
N GLU A 192 6.51 -17.46 6.89
CA GLU A 192 6.76 -18.87 6.56
C GLU A 192 6.76 -19.78 7.77
N SER A 193 7.05 -19.27 8.97
CA SER A 193 6.87 -20.00 10.24
C SER A 193 5.39 -20.31 10.53
N ALA A 194 4.45 -19.56 9.95
CA ALA A 194 3.02 -19.89 9.98
C ALA A 194 2.60 -20.93 8.91
N HIS A 195 3.56 -21.62 8.30
CA HIS A 195 3.39 -22.67 7.27
C HIS A 195 2.79 -22.19 5.94
N VAL A 196 2.86 -20.92 5.65
CA VAL A 196 2.41 -20.32 4.38
C VAL A 196 3.58 -19.63 3.71
N ARG A 197 3.81 -19.92 2.42
CA ARG A 197 4.92 -19.39 1.65
C ARG A 197 4.64 -17.95 1.20
N VAL A 198 5.60 -17.04 1.36
CA VAL A 198 5.48 -15.69 0.82
C VAL A 198 5.65 -15.72 -0.70
N GLU A 199 4.58 -15.39 -1.43
CA GLU A 199 4.57 -15.30 -2.89
C GLU A 199 5.09 -13.95 -3.37
N ARG A 200 4.70 -12.87 -2.69
CA ARG A 200 5.02 -11.49 -3.07
C ARG A 200 5.06 -10.57 -1.85
N ILE A 201 5.89 -9.54 -1.92
CA ILE A 201 5.89 -8.42 -0.97
C ILE A 201 5.48 -7.15 -1.72
N ILE A 202 4.51 -6.41 -1.17
CA ILE A 202 3.96 -5.19 -1.75
C ILE A 202 4.20 -4.02 -0.79
N PHE A 203 4.61 -2.88 -1.34
CA PHE A 203 4.76 -1.65 -0.56
C PHE A 203 3.41 -1.05 -0.23
N SER A 204 3.09 -0.92 1.07
CA SER A 204 1.78 -0.51 1.57
C SER A 204 1.22 0.77 0.94
N PRO A 205 1.97 1.88 0.78
CA PRO A 205 1.39 3.11 0.23
C PRO A 205 0.90 2.95 -1.21
N ILE A 206 1.46 2.00 -1.98
CA ILE A 206 1.00 1.70 -3.34
C ILE A 206 -0.29 0.89 -3.29
N ALA A 207 -0.35 -0.13 -2.42
CA ALA A 207 -1.55 -0.92 -2.24
C ALA A 207 -2.73 -0.04 -1.80
N SER A 208 -2.55 0.80 -0.78
CA SER A 208 -3.59 1.72 -0.31
C SER A 208 -4.06 2.69 -1.40
N ALA A 209 -3.16 3.13 -2.29
CA ALA A 209 -3.50 3.98 -3.43
C ALA A 209 -4.40 3.25 -4.44
N VAL A 210 -4.05 2.03 -4.81
CA VAL A 210 -4.86 1.20 -5.73
C VAL A 210 -6.26 0.97 -5.20
N ALA A 211 -6.43 0.82 -3.87
CA ALA A 211 -7.74 0.65 -3.26
C ALA A 211 -8.60 1.91 -3.26
N THR A 212 -8.00 3.09 -3.21
CA THR A 212 -8.72 4.32 -2.82
C THR A 212 -8.78 5.40 -3.88
N LEU A 213 -7.76 5.49 -4.76
CA LEU A 213 -7.73 6.52 -5.79
C LEU A 213 -8.69 6.21 -6.94
N SER A 214 -9.34 7.24 -7.46
CA SER A 214 -10.02 7.16 -8.76
C SER A 214 -9.01 7.37 -9.90
N SER A 215 -9.38 6.97 -11.13
CA SER A 215 -8.57 7.24 -12.32
C SER A 215 -8.30 8.73 -12.55
N ASP A 216 -9.31 9.57 -12.30
CA ASP A 216 -9.15 11.02 -12.47
C ASP A 216 -8.16 11.61 -11.45
N GLU A 217 -8.17 11.11 -10.21
CA GLU A 217 -7.22 11.54 -9.18
C GLU A 217 -5.79 11.10 -9.48
N ALA A 218 -5.60 9.89 -9.99
CA ALA A 218 -4.30 9.43 -10.43
C ALA A 218 -3.78 10.23 -11.64
N ASN A 219 -4.67 10.59 -12.56
CA ASN A 219 -4.33 11.36 -13.76
C ASN A 219 -4.03 12.82 -13.44
N LEU A 220 -4.95 13.51 -12.76
CA LEU A 220 -4.83 14.95 -12.46
C LEU A 220 -3.76 15.26 -11.39
N GLY A 221 -3.35 14.24 -10.67
CA GLY A 221 -2.37 14.35 -9.60
C GLY A 221 -2.98 14.30 -8.21
N SER A 222 -2.42 13.40 -7.39
CA SER A 222 -2.87 13.18 -6.03
C SER A 222 -1.74 12.78 -5.10
N ILE A 223 -1.93 13.09 -3.82
CA ILE A 223 -1.12 12.61 -2.71
C ILE A 223 -2.03 11.74 -1.85
N LEU A 224 -1.76 10.46 -1.80
CA LEU A 224 -2.39 9.60 -0.81
C LEU A 224 -1.60 9.64 0.49
N VAL A 225 -2.31 9.74 1.61
CA VAL A 225 -1.74 9.63 2.97
C VAL A 225 -2.55 8.56 3.71
N ASP A 226 -1.92 7.45 4.02
CA ASP A 226 -2.49 6.36 4.80
C ASP A 226 -2.00 6.45 6.25
N MET A 227 -2.89 6.91 7.13
CA MET A 227 -2.61 7.14 8.54
C MET A 227 -2.87 5.87 9.34
N GLY A 228 -1.87 5.01 9.47
CA GLY A 228 -1.91 3.80 10.27
C GLY A 228 -1.76 4.05 11.78
N ALA A 229 -1.64 2.96 12.55
CA ALA A 229 -1.44 3.02 14.00
C ALA A 229 0.01 3.41 14.38
N GLY A 230 1.00 2.71 13.85
CA GLY A 230 2.42 2.97 14.16
C GLY A 230 3.14 3.81 13.10
N THR A 231 2.60 3.89 11.89
CA THR A 231 3.21 4.57 10.76
C THR A 231 2.17 5.38 9.99
N THR A 232 2.63 6.40 9.28
CA THR A 232 1.86 7.07 8.23
C THR A 232 2.61 6.91 6.93
N SER A 233 2.01 6.25 5.95
CA SER A 233 2.58 6.07 4.63
C SER A 233 1.97 7.05 3.63
N TYR A 234 2.73 7.36 2.58
CA TYR A 234 2.25 8.27 1.55
C TYR A 234 2.75 7.86 0.17
N SER A 235 1.95 8.18 -0.85
CA SER A 235 2.33 8.00 -2.25
C SER A 235 1.82 9.15 -3.10
N VAL A 236 2.57 9.47 -4.15
CA VAL A 236 2.30 10.58 -5.06
C VAL A 236 2.09 10.04 -6.46
N PHE A 237 1.00 10.46 -7.09
CA PHE A 237 0.64 10.11 -8.47
C PHE A 237 0.45 11.38 -9.30
N SER A 238 0.74 11.31 -10.58
CA SER A 238 0.33 12.28 -11.61
C SER A 238 0.45 11.65 -12.98
N ASP A 239 -0.43 12.05 -13.92
CA ASP A 239 -0.47 11.52 -15.29
C ASP A 239 -0.67 9.98 -15.30
N ASN A 240 -1.44 9.45 -14.36
CA ASN A 240 -1.61 8.01 -14.10
C ASN A 240 -0.29 7.27 -13.79
N ILE A 241 0.75 8.00 -13.39
CA ILE A 241 2.06 7.45 -13.10
C ILE A 241 2.33 7.57 -11.60
N PHE A 242 2.79 6.47 -11.00
CA PHE A 242 3.39 6.48 -9.67
C PHE A 242 4.68 7.30 -9.69
N ARG A 243 4.76 8.36 -8.89
CA ARG A 243 5.95 9.23 -8.82
C ARG A 243 6.87 8.88 -7.68
N TYR A 244 6.29 8.69 -6.51
CA TYR A 244 7.06 8.45 -5.29
C TYR A 244 6.19 7.86 -4.19
N ALA A 245 6.79 7.11 -3.26
CA ALA A 245 6.17 6.72 -2.00
C ALA A 245 7.20 6.67 -0.87
N GLY A 246 6.69 6.85 0.35
CA GLY A 246 7.50 6.75 1.55
C GLY A 246 6.65 6.49 2.79
N VAL A 247 7.35 6.36 3.92
CA VAL A 247 6.73 6.08 5.22
C VAL A 247 7.39 6.98 6.27
N VAL A 248 6.59 7.59 7.12
CA VAL A 248 7.06 8.22 8.36
C VAL A 248 6.69 7.34 9.55
N PRO A 249 7.60 7.11 10.52
CA PRO A 249 7.38 6.18 11.64
C PRO A 249 6.56 6.84 12.77
N TYR A 250 5.45 7.47 12.39
CA TYR A 250 4.48 8.11 13.29
C TYR A 250 3.07 7.76 12.82
N GLY A 251 2.18 7.47 13.78
CA GLY A 251 0.80 7.13 13.50
C GLY A 251 -0.11 7.36 14.71
N GLY A 252 -1.30 6.79 14.70
CA GLY A 252 -2.31 6.96 15.74
C GLY A 252 -1.88 6.56 17.15
N ASN A 253 -0.94 5.62 17.29
CA ASN A 253 -0.40 5.20 18.58
C ASN A 253 0.40 6.32 19.26
N ASN A 254 1.04 7.20 18.48
CA ASN A 254 1.75 8.34 19.04
C ASN A 254 0.79 9.34 19.72
N ILE A 255 -0.42 9.50 19.18
CA ILE A 255 -1.48 10.30 19.82
C ILE A 255 -1.88 9.65 21.17
N THR A 256 -2.09 8.33 21.17
CA THR A 256 -2.41 7.56 22.38
C THR A 256 -1.35 7.71 23.46
N ILE A 257 -0.07 7.61 23.06
CA ILE A 257 1.08 7.78 23.97
C ILE A 257 1.11 9.20 24.53
N ASP A 258 0.87 10.22 23.72
CA ASP A 258 0.88 11.61 24.18
C ASP A 258 -0.27 11.91 25.14
N ILE A 259 -1.47 11.38 24.89
CA ILE A 259 -2.60 11.46 25.81
C ILE A 259 -2.25 10.75 27.12
N ALA A 260 -1.71 9.52 27.08
CA ALA A 260 -1.35 8.75 28.25
C ALA A 260 -0.33 9.49 29.13
N ARG A 261 0.70 10.06 28.52
CA ARG A 261 1.75 10.84 29.21
C ARG A 261 1.21 12.13 29.79
N SER A 262 0.48 12.93 29.02
CA SER A 262 -0.02 14.23 29.43
C SER A 262 -1.03 14.11 30.56
N LEU A 263 -1.84 13.06 30.57
CA LEU A 263 -2.88 12.85 31.56
C LEU A 263 -2.47 11.89 32.70
N SER A 264 -1.30 11.25 32.60
CA SER A 264 -0.80 10.22 33.53
C SER A 264 -1.78 9.05 33.70
N ILE A 265 -2.30 8.52 32.59
CA ILE A 265 -3.27 7.42 32.54
C ILE A 265 -2.69 6.21 31.80
N SER A 266 -3.38 5.06 31.88
CA SER A 266 -2.98 3.86 31.13
C SER A 266 -3.10 4.08 29.62
N LEU A 267 -2.25 3.38 28.82
CA LEU A 267 -2.37 3.39 27.36
C LEU A 267 -3.75 2.91 26.89
N ARG A 268 -4.35 1.95 27.59
CA ARG A 268 -5.70 1.46 27.30
C ARG A 268 -6.75 2.53 27.46
N ASP A 269 -6.68 3.31 28.51
CA ASP A 269 -7.65 4.38 28.76
C ASP A 269 -7.40 5.59 27.84
N ALA A 270 -6.13 5.88 27.54
CA ALA A 270 -5.77 6.90 26.55
C ALA A 270 -6.30 6.54 25.15
N GLU A 271 -6.22 5.26 24.74
CA GLU A 271 -6.78 4.79 23.47
C GLU A 271 -8.30 4.98 23.42
N LYS A 272 -9.02 4.64 24.51
CA LYS A 272 -10.46 4.87 24.60
C LYS A 272 -10.79 6.38 24.51
N LEU A 273 -10.01 7.23 25.19
CA LEU A 273 -10.22 8.68 25.14
C LEU A 273 -9.97 9.22 23.74
N LYS A 274 -8.93 8.74 23.05
CA LYS A 274 -8.66 9.08 21.64
C LYS A 274 -9.83 8.71 20.73
N ILE A 275 -10.35 7.49 20.86
CA ILE A 275 -11.48 7.00 20.04
C ILE A 275 -12.75 7.80 20.29
N LEU A 276 -13.06 8.10 21.57
CA LEU A 276 -14.32 8.74 21.95
C LEU A 276 -14.30 10.26 21.81
N TYR A 277 -13.15 10.89 22.04
CA TYR A 277 -13.03 12.35 22.17
C TYR A 277 -11.85 12.91 21.36
N GLY A 278 -11.08 12.06 20.69
CA GLY A 278 -9.97 12.49 19.84
C GLY A 278 -10.51 13.18 18.60
N GLY A 279 -10.15 14.44 18.48
CA GLY A 279 -10.41 15.25 17.29
C GLY A 279 -9.27 16.22 17.11
N VAL A 280 -9.25 16.93 16.00
CA VAL A 280 -8.23 17.95 15.72
C VAL A 280 -8.86 19.34 15.53
N LEU A 281 -10.18 19.45 15.64
CA LEU A 281 -10.89 20.72 15.63
C LEU A 281 -10.94 21.27 17.07
N THR A 282 -10.42 22.46 17.25
CA THR A 282 -10.59 23.24 18.49
C THR A 282 -11.85 24.07 18.34
N ASN A 283 -13.01 23.46 18.56
CA ASN A 283 -14.25 24.21 18.56
C ASN A 283 -14.49 24.83 19.95
N SER A 284 -14.76 26.12 19.98
CA SER A 284 -15.14 26.87 21.19
C SER A 284 -16.41 26.34 21.90
N TYR A 285 -17.13 25.39 21.31
CA TYR A 285 -18.33 24.76 21.87
C TYR A 285 -18.04 23.66 22.89
N ASP A 286 -16.84 23.05 22.87
CA ASP A 286 -16.47 21.95 23.78
C ASP A 286 -15.85 22.43 25.12
N ASN A 287 -15.74 23.75 25.33
CA ASN A 287 -15.02 24.32 26.47
C ASN A 287 -15.70 24.11 27.87
N GLY A 288 -16.81 23.38 27.93
CA GLY A 288 -17.49 23.05 29.17
C GLY A 288 -17.67 21.57 29.46
N GLU A 289 -17.40 20.70 28.47
CA GLU A 289 -17.59 19.27 28.64
C GLU A 289 -16.37 18.60 29.29
N VAL A 290 -16.62 17.90 30.39
CA VAL A 290 -15.58 17.25 31.18
C VAL A 290 -15.70 15.73 31.10
N VAL A 291 -14.56 15.07 31.13
CA VAL A 291 -14.45 13.61 31.21
C VAL A 291 -13.75 13.26 32.51
N LYS A 292 -14.26 12.26 33.18
CA LYS A 292 -13.62 11.69 34.38
C LYS A 292 -12.57 10.67 33.95
N ILE A 293 -11.36 10.83 34.47
CA ILE A 293 -10.23 9.93 34.22
C ILE A 293 -9.66 9.42 35.55
N ARG A 294 -9.09 8.23 35.51
CA ARG A 294 -8.33 7.66 36.62
C ARG A 294 -6.85 7.71 36.30
N GLN A 295 -6.08 8.41 37.11
CA GLN A 295 -4.63 8.52 36.92
C GLN A 295 -3.89 7.30 37.48
N LEU A 296 -2.73 7.00 36.91
CA LEU A 296 -1.84 5.92 37.37
C LEU A 296 -1.24 6.26 38.75
N GLY A 297 -1.06 5.24 39.58
CA GLY A 297 -0.39 5.37 40.88
C GLY A 297 -1.32 5.70 42.06
N PHE A 298 -2.62 5.84 41.82
CA PHE A 298 -3.59 5.98 42.90
C PHE A 298 -4.25 4.63 43.21
N GLN A 299 -4.36 4.28 44.51
CA GLN A 299 -5.03 3.05 44.93
C GLN A 299 -6.53 3.09 44.61
N GLU A 300 -7.12 1.94 44.32
CA GLU A 300 -8.54 1.82 43.91
C GLU A 300 -9.52 2.41 44.89
N ASP A 301 -9.17 2.46 46.17
CA ASP A 301 -10.05 2.92 47.29
C ASP A 301 -10.05 4.44 47.55
N THR A 302 -9.19 5.23 46.91
CA THR A 302 -9.04 6.65 47.26
C THR A 302 -9.80 7.61 46.33
N GLY A 303 -10.75 7.16 45.52
CA GLY A 303 -11.74 8.01 44.84
C GLY A 303 -11.18 9.19 44.01
N SER A 304 -9.91 9.15 43.57
CA SER A 304 -9.27 10.25 42.85
C SER A 304 -9.57 10.20 41.34
N GLU A 305 -10.86 10.33 40.99
CA GLU A 305 -11.22 10.69 39.63
C GLU A 305 -10.84 12.16 39.38
N LYS A 306 -10.00 12.40 38.41
CA LYS A 306 -9.69 13.74 37.91
C LYS A 306 -10.64 14.08 36.78
N GLN A 307 -11.19 15.27 36.79
CA GLN A 307 -11.96 15.82 35.68
C GLN A 307 -11.02 16.58 34.73
N ILE A 308 -11.13 16.32 33.47
CA ILE A 308 -10.41 17.01 32.38
C ILE A 308 -11.41 17.52 31.35
N GLN A 309 -11.10 18.61 30.70
CA GLN A 309 -11.91 19.11 29.59
C GLN A 309 -11.67 18.24 28.35
N LYS A 310 -12.70 17.97 27.56
CA LYS A 310 -12.58 17.26 26.28
C LYS A 310 -11.64 17.98 25.31
N SER A 311 -11.65 19.30 25.32
CA SER A 311 -10.73 20.14 24.54
C SER A 311 -9.26 19.81 24.78
N THR A 312 -8.87 19.42 26.00
CA THR A 312 -7.50 19.01 26.32
C THR A 312 -7.08 17.76 25.49
N ILE A 313 -8.01 16.80 25.31
CA ILE A 313 -7.74 15.60 24.51
C ILE A 313 -7.62 15.98 23.04
N ALA A 314 -8.48 16.89 22.57
CA ALA A 314 -8.45 17.39 21.19
C ALA A 314 -7.15 18.15 20.90
N ASP A 315 -6.69 19.02 21.83
CA ASP A 315 -5.44 19.78 21.67
C ASP A 315 -4.22 18.87 21.59
N ILE A 316 -4.14 17.84 22.44
CA ILE A 316 -3.06 16.84 22.39
C ILE A 316 -3.10 16.09 21.04
N SER A 317 -4.30 15.66 20.62
CA SER A 317 -4.49 14.94 19.36
C SER A 317 -4.11 15.80 18.15
N ARG A 318 -4.55 17.07 18.14
CA ARG A 318 -4.21 18.04 17.09
C ARG A 318 -2.71 18.25 16.98
N THR A 319 -2.03 18.46 18.11
CA THR A 319 -0.58 18.71 18.12
C THR A 319 0.19 17.56 17.48
N ARG A 320 -0.16 16.31 17.80
CA ARG A 320 0.50 15.14 17.22
C ARG A 320 0.10 14.91 15.77
N ALA A 321 -1.17 15.09 15.43
CA ALA A 321 -1.63 14.93 14.04
C ALA A 321 -0.96 15.97 13.12
N LEU A 322 -0.84 17.23 13.58
CA LEU A 322 -0.12 18.28 12.87
C LEU A 322 1.35 17.90 12.63
N ASP A 323 2.08 17.49 13.68
CA ASP A 323 3.48 17.04 13.54
C ASP A 323 3.61 15.89 12.54
N THR A 324 2.69 14.92 12.57
CA THR A 324 2.72 13.78 11.66
C THR A 324 2.49 14.20 10.19
N LEU A 325 1.47 15.00 9.92
CA LEU A 325 1.15 15.47 8.57
C LEU A 325 2.23 16.42 8.00
N GLU A 326 2.79 17.30 8.87
CA GLU A 326 3.91 18.15 8.48
C GLU A 326 5.16 17.33 8.10
N ARG A 327 5.45 16.23 8.81
CA ARG A 327 6.53 15.33 8.43
C ARG A 327 6.31 14.70 7.07
N VAL A 328 5.07 14.30 6.74
CA VAL A 328 4.72 13.80 5.41
C VAL A 328 4.95 14.89 4.36
N ARG A 329 4.44 16.11 4.59
CA ARG A 329 4.62 17.24 3.68
C ARG A 329 6.10 17.53 3.41
N VAL A 330 6.89 17.65 4.48
CA VAL A 330 8.33 17.90 4.38
C VAL A 330 9.08 16.75 3.69
N ALA A 331 8.68 15.50 3.95
CA ALA A 331 9.29 14.36 3.28
C ALA A 331 9.05 14.40 1.76
N ILE A 332 7.85 14.77 1.31
CA ILE A 332 7.55 14.94 -0.13
C ILE A 332 8.31 16.15 -0.70
N GLU A 333 8.33 17.27 0.01
CA GLU A 333 9.02 18.50 -0.41
C GLU A 333 10.52 18.29 -0.61
N ASN A 334 11.14 17.51 0.27
CA ASN A 334 12.57 17.17 0.17
C ASN A 334 12.92 16.32 -1.06
N ILE A 335 11.97 15.56 -1.60
CA ILE A 335 12.16 14.82 -2.87
C ILE A 335 12.07 15.78 -4.04
N SER A 336 10.97 16.51 -4.14
CA SER A 336 10.78 17.60 -5.09
C SER A 336 9.58 18.45 -4.66
N PRO A 337 9.77 19.77 -4.49
CA PRO A 337 8.67 20.69 -4.20
C PRO A 337 7.52 20.59 -5.22
N SER A 338 7.83 20.29 -6.49
CA SER A 338 6.82 20.15 -7.56
C SER A 338 5.81 19.03 -7.31
N LEU A 339 6.16 18.04 -6.49
CA LEU A 339 5.27 16.94 -6.14
C LEU A 339 4.10 17.37 -5.24
N LEU A 340 4.18 18.53 -4.60
CA LEU A 340 3.12 19.09 -3.75
C LEU A 340 2.14 19.98 -4.53
N TYR A 341 2.56 20.57 -5.65
CA TYR A 341 1.73 21.57 -6.35
C TYR A 341 0.53 20.95 -7.03
N GLN A 342 -0.62 21.64 -6.88
CA GLN A 342 -1.88 21.35 -7.60
C GLN A 342 -2.41 19.93 -7.45
N LYS A 343 -2.05 19.24 -6.36
CA LYS A 343 -2.50 17.87 -6.10
C LYS A 343 -3.59 17.84 -5.05
N ARG A 344 -4.58 16.97 -5.26
CA ARG A 344 -5.56 16.65 -4.22
C ARG A 344 -4.92 15.72 -3.19
N VAL A 345 -5.22 15.92 -1.92
CA VAL A 345 -4.81 15.02 -0.84
C VAL A 345 -5.95 14.05 -0.50
N ILE A 346 -5.62 12.78 -0.45
CA ILE A 346 -6.55 11.71 -0.11
C ILE A 346 -6.06 11.08 1.20
N LEU A 347 -6.90 11.07 2.24
CA LEU A 347 -6.62 10.45 3.53
C LEU A 347 -7.30 9.10 3.62
N THR A 348 -6.60 8.10 4.13
CA THR A 348 -7.12 6.78 4.44
C THR A 348 -6.43 6.20 5.68
N GLY A 349 -6.75 4.95 6.04
CA GLY A 349 -6.25 4.32 7.27
C GLY A 349 -7.03 4.74 8.51
N GLY A 350 -6.81 4.03 9.62
CA GLY A 350 -7.55 4.26 10.88
C GLY A 350 -7.41 5.67 11.44
N GLY A 351 -6.24 6.31 11.29
CA GLY A 351 -5.99 7.68 11.74
C GLY A 351 -6.76 8.74 10.95
N SER A 352 -7.20 8.44 9.73
CA SER A 352 -8.03 9.34 8.93
C SER A 352 -9.45 9.52 9.48
N GLN A 353 -9.83 8.73 10.47
CA GLN A 353 -11.14 8.82 11.13
C GLN A 353 -11.17 9.85 12.27
N LEU A 354 -10.04 10.46 12.62
CA LEU A 354 -10.02 11.57 13.59
C LEU A 354 -10.90 12.72 13.10
N ILE A 355 -11.74 13.23 14.00
CA ILE A 355 -12.68 14.32 13.67
C ILE A 355 -11.90 15.57 13.28
N GLY A 356 -12.16 16.11 12.08
CA GLY A 356 -11.53 17.33 11.56
C GLY A 356 -10.13 17.16 10.98
N ILE A 357 -9.66 15.92 10.78
CA ILE A 357 -8.33 15.65 10.22
C ILE A 357 -8.21 16.14 8.77
N ASP A 358 -9.30 16.12 8.02
CA ASP A 358 -9.41 16.63 6.66
C ASP A 358 -9.18 18.15 6.59
N ASP A 359 -9.75 18.92 7.52
CA ASP A 359 -9.53 20.36 7.62
C ASP A 359 -8.06 20.68 7.98
N LEU A 360 -7.51 19.96 8.96
CA LEU A 360 -6.10 20.09 9.36
C LEU A 360 -5.16 19.75 8.20
N ALA A 361 -5.42 18.66 7.49
CA ALA A 361 -4.63 18.29 6.32
C ALA A 361 -4.74 19.32 5.19
N SER A 362 -5.95 19.88 4.96
CA SER A 362 -6.15 20.94 3.97
C SER A 362 -5.35 22.21 4.31
N GLU A 363 -5.27 22.57 5.60
CA GLU A 363 -4.44 23.67 6.09
C GLU A 363 -2.95 23.43 5.82
N ILE A 364 -2.45 22.22 6.13
CA ILE A 364 -1.02 21.85 6.01
C ILE A 364 -0.57 21.74 4.54
N PHE A 365 -1.34 21.03 3.72
CA PHE A 365 -0.98 20.80 2.32
C PHE A 365 -1.43 21.92 1.38
N GLN A 366 -2.23 22.87 1.86
CA GLN A 366 -2.84 23.96 1.07
C GLN A 366 -3.54 23.41 -0.18
N SER A 367 -4.28 22.33 -0.03
CA SER A 367 -4.88 21.56 -1.12
C SER A 367 -6.22 20.97 -0.69
N PRO A 368 -7.14 20.73 -1.64
CA PRO A 368 -8.39 20.04 -1.34
C PRO A 368 -8.12 18.64 -0.79
N VAL A 369 -8.80 18.29 0.30
CA VAL A 369 -8.67 17.00 0.97
C VAL A 369 -9.98 16.24 0.92
N ARG A 370 -9.93 14.91 0.76
CA ARG A 370 -11.03 14.01 1.03
C ARG A 370 -10.57 12.80 1.82
N ARG A 371 -11.47 12.24 2.61
CA ARG A 371 -11.28 10.91 3.20
C ARG A 371 -11.71 9.84 2.20
N ALA A 372 -10.99 8.75 2.16
CA ALA A 372 -11.24 7.63 1.26
C ALA A 372 -11.43 6.34 2.03
N ILE A 373 -12.32 5.54 1.52
CA ILE A 373 -12.53 4.14 1.89
C ILE A 373 -12.10 3.25 0.72
N PRO A 374 -11.73 2.00 0.94
CA PRO A 374 -11.41 1.10 -0.15
C PRO A 374 -12.62 0.90 -1.07
N LYS A 375 -12.37 0.80 -2.38
CA LYS A 375 -13.40 0.44 -3.35
C LYS A 375 -14.00 -0.90 -2.95
N ALA A 376 -15.31 -1.05 -3.07
CA ALA A 376 -16.01 -2.27 -2.70
C ALA A 376 -15.43 -3.48 -3.45
N ILE A 377 -14.93 -4.45 -2.68
CA ILE A 377 -14.37 -5.69 -3.21
C ILE A 377 -15.44 -6.79 -3.26
N SER A 378 -16.29 -6.87 -2.25
CA SER A 378 -17.35 -7.88 -2.12
C SER A 378 -18.62 -7.25 -1.56
N GLN A 379 -19.77 -7.91 -1.81
CA GLN A 379 -21.05 -7.51 -1.23
C GLN A 379 -21.32 -8.22 0.11
N ASP A 380 -20.64 -9.34 0.38
CA ASP A 380 -20.93 -10.22 1.52
C ASP A 380 -20.15 -9.86 2.79
N PHE A 381 -19.07 -9.07 2.67
CA PHE A 381 -18.24 -8.65 3.80
C PHE A 381 -18.05 -7.13 3.79
N ASP A 382 -18.26 -6.51 4.93
CA ASP A 382 -18.02 -5.07 5.09
C ASP A 382 -16.54 -4.82 5.35
N VAL A 383 -15.79 -4.61 4.27
CA VAL A 383 -14.41 -4.15 4.27
C VAL A 383 -14.30 -2.70 3.78
N SER A 384 -15.39 -1.94 3.91
CA SER A 384 -15.45 -0.53 3.49
C SER A 384 -14.80 0.46 4.47
N ASP A 385 -14.39 -0.01 5.66
CA ASP A 385 -13.67 0.84 6.60
C ASP A 385 -12.27 1.19 6.07
N PRO A 386 -11.79 2.44 6.21
CA PRO A 386 -10.44 2.86 5.82
C PRO A 386 -9.31 1.98 6.35
N ILE A 387 -9.54 1.29 7.47
CA ILE A 387 -8.56 0.36 8.04
C ILE A 387 -8.22 -0.82 7.14
N PHE A 388 -9.06 -1.15 6.16
CA PHE A 388 -8.84 -2.25 5.20
C PHE A 388 -8.23 -1.79 3.88
N SER A 389 -7.94 -0.49 3.70
CA SER A 389 -7.46 0.06 2.42
C SER A 389 -6.21 -0.66 1.91
N ASN A 390 -5.23 -0.96 2.78
CA ASN A 390 -4.04 -1.68 2.38
C ASN A 390 -4.35 -3.11 1.95
N ALA A 391 -5.06 -3.90 2.76
CA ALA A 391 -5.41 -5.29 2.45
C ALA A 391 -6.24 -5.41 1.16
N CYS A 392 -7.24 -4.53 0.97
CA CYS A 392 -8.05 -4.47 -0.24
C CYS A 392 -7.21 -4.10 -1.48
N GLY A 393 -6.30 -3.15 -1.31
CA GLY A 393 -5.37 -2.75 -2.36
C GLY A 393 -4.40 -3.86 -2.75
N MET A 394 -3.90 -4.62 -1.78
CA MET A 394 -3.06 -5.78 -2.05
C MET A 394 -3.77 -6.84 -2.88
N LEU A 395 -5.04 -7.13 -2.63
CA LEU A 395 -5.84 -8.04 -3.45
C LEU A 395 -5.93 -7.53 -4.89
N THR A 396 -6.26 -6.25 -5.07
CA THR A 396 -6.39 -5.64 -6.39
C THR A 396 -5.04 -5.61 -7.11
N TYR A 397 -3.97 -5.26 -6.41
CA TYR A 397 -2.62 -5.17 -6.96
C TYR A 397 -2.04 -6.54 -7.31
N SER A 398 -2.33 -7.59 -6.54
CA SER A 398 -1.81 -8.94 -6.77
C SER A 398 -2.38 -9.63 -8.02
N GLN A 399 -3.54 -9.21 -8.51
CA GLN A 399 -4.12 -9.74 -9.75
C GLN A 399 -3.37 -9.29 -11.00
N ASN A 400 -2.72 -8.16 -10.92
CA ASN A 400 -1.97 -7.67 -12.04
C ASN A 400 -0.66 -8.44 -12.10
N GLU A 401 -0.44 -9.17 -13.19
CA GLU A 401 0.82 -9.84 -13.49
C GLU A 401 1.92 -8.78 -13.61
N THR A 402 2.32 -8.21 -12.47
CA THR A 402 3.43 -7.29 -12.39
C THR A 402 4.74 -8.04 -12.38
N PHE A 403 5.65 -7.47 -12.92
CA PHE A 403 6.99 -7.58 -13.40
C PHE A 403 7.98 -8.40 -12.62
N VAL A 404 7.92 -8.50 -11.29
CA VAL A 404 9.10 -8.84 -10.49
C VAL A 404 9.05 -10.20 -9.83
N ASN A 405 7.96 -10.93 -9.88
CA ASN A 405 7.87 -12.16 -9.08
C ASN A 405 7.72 -13.47 -9.85
N LYS A 406 8.78 -13.83 -10.62
CA LYS A 406 9.14 -15.26 -10.72
C LYS A 406 10.48 -15.45 -10.01
N LYS A 407 10.39 -15.80 -8.71
CA LYS A 407 11.46 -16.29 -7.84
C LYS A 407 12.39 -15.23 -7.22
N ILE A 408 12.00 -14.70 -6.06
CA ILE A 408 12.96 -14.55 -4.96
C ILE A 408 13.21 -15.97 -4.40
N THR A 409 13.87 -16.80 -5.13
CA THR A 409 14.52 -18.01 -4.61
C THR A 409 16.00 -17.69 -4.51
N THR A 410 16.61 -18.10 -3.40
CA THR A 410 17.99 -17.94 -2.97
C THR A 410 19.08 -18.47 -3.94
N LYS A 411 18.79 -18.57 -5.22
CA LYS A 411 19.75 -18.90 -6.28
C LYS A 411 19.50 -18.00 -7.48
N GLY A 412 20.41 -17.05 -7.68
CA GLY A 412 20.76 -16.40 -8.93
C GLY A 412 19.62 -16.02 -9.87
N LEU A 413 19.49 -14.71 -10.06
CA LEU A 413 18.89 -14.07 -11.21
C LEU A 413 18.82 -14.96 -12.46
N SER A 414 17.78 -15.71 -12.64
CA SER A 414 17.45 -16.29 -13.92
C SER A 414 15.94 -16.36 -14.05
N TYR A 415 15.41 -15.50 -14.88
CA TYR A 415 14.29 -15.70 -15.80
C TYR A 415 13.38 -14.48 -15.94
N PHE A 416 13.75 -13.61 -16.85
CA PHE A 416 12.80 -12.83 -17.63
C PHE A 416 12.50 -13.61 -18.94
N GLN A 417 11.52 -14.48 -18.92
CA GLN A 417 10.94 -15.06 -20.14
C GLN A 417 9.44 -15.18 -19.96
N GLY A 418 8.71 -14.15 -20.40
CA GLY A 418 7.26 -14.18 -20.56
C GLY A 418 6.85 -13.32 -21.76
N ASN A 419 6.21 -13.92 -22.74
CA ASN A 419 5.87 -13.33 -24.05
C ASN A 419 4.88 -12.14 -24.02
N ASN A 420 4.44 -11.64 -22.85
CA ASN A 420 3.40 -10.61 -22.73
C ASN A 420 3.73 -9.53 -21.68
N PHE A 421 5.00 -9.31 -21.40
CA PHE A 421 5.47 -8.40 -20.36
C PHE A 421 4.93 -6.97 -20.53
N PHE A 422 5.14 -6.35 -21.68
CA PHE A 422 4.77 -4.96 -21.92
C PHE A 422 3.27 -4.75 -22.13
N SER A 423 2.59 -5.70 -22.75
CA SER A 423 1.13 -5.62 -22.88
C SER A 423 0.42 -5.76 -21.53
N SER A 424 0.99 -6.51 -20.60
CA SER A 424 0.49 -6.64 -19.23
C SER A 424 0.74 -5.37 -18.42
N LEU A 425 1.88 -4.72 -18.62
CA LEU A 425 2.24 -3.45 -17.99
C LEU A 425 1.30 -2.32 -18.38
N MET A 426 1.12 -2.13 -19.67
CA MET A 426 0.28 -1.09 -20.22
C MET A 426 -1.19 -1.31 -19.87
N ARG A 427 -1.60 -2.57 -19.87
CA ARG A 427 -2.93 -2.94 -19.40
C ARG A 427 -3.09 -2.66 -17.92
N TRP A 428 -2.05 -2.89 -17.11
CA TRP A 428 -2.08 -2.61 -15.67
C TRP A 428 -2.32 -1.12 -15.37
N PHE A 429 -1.59 -0.19 -16.02
CA PHE A 429 -1.84 1.24 -15.88
C PHE A 429 -3.25 1.62 -16.32
N LYS A 430 -3.70 1.11 -17.45
CA LYS A 430 -5.05 1.39 -17.98
C LYS A 430 -6.17 0.74 -17.17
N ASP A 431 -5.89 -0.34 -16.44
CA ASP A 431 -6.86 -1.12 -15.70
C ASP A 431 -6.95 -0.74 -14.22
N ASN A 432 -5.94 -0.06 -13.65
CA ASN A 432 -5.91 0.32 -12.23
C ASN A 432 -6.03 1.82 -11.98
N PHE A 433 -5.78 2.62 -12.97
CA PHE A 433 -5.97 4.05 -13.02
C PHE A 433 -6.71 4.44 -14.31
#